data_05202d250e17c94ff4d70785fc826288
#
_entry.id   05202d250e17c94ff4d70785fc826288
#
_cell.length_a   1.000
_cell.length_b   1.000
_cell.length_c   1.000
_cell.angle_alpha   90.00
_cell.angle_beta   90.00
_cell.angle_gamma   90.00
#
_symmetry.space_group_name_H-M   'P 1'
#
loop_
_entity.id
_entity.type
_entity.pdbx_description
1 polymer ?
#
loop_
_entity_poly.entity_id
_entity_poly.type
_entity_poly.pdbx_seq_one_letter_code
_entity_poly.pdbx_strand_id
1 'polypeptide(L)'
;VGGVVASAPGKLILFGEHFVVKGYRAIATSISLRARVRVEDTSGSWVELHSPTLGVRSRIPLDLSRSAGGELDVYVEILRALRKEGFSIVPHRVVVESEMPVAAGLGSSAATSVAYTLAYTTLLGSPLYGENLLRVSFEGERVAHGRPSGIDTTIAALGGTILYRRGEKPAPVSARIPEGYVFLVADTGLKRSTRDVVDYVLRVAEMMGEAGEQVYAVADKVVEKAVKALESGDMELLGNLMYFNHGLLVAVGASNLALDTIVDIARMRGALGAKLTGAGWGGCAVILARRGDVEVLRGELERHARMVKVINVNVPGATVEKHFV
;
A
#
# COMPACT_ATOMS: atom_id res chain seq x y z
N VAL A 1 -28.34 -14.46 -11.11
CA VAL A 1 -27.44 -13.97 -10.03
C VAL A 1 -26.38 -13.14 -10.69
N GLY A 2 -26.57 -11.82 -10.66
CA GLY A 2 -25.59 -10.89 -11.20
C GLY A 2 -24.40 -10.69 -10.24
N GLY A 3 -23.27 -10.29 -10.78
CA GLY A 3 -22.11 -10.00 -9.95
C GLY A 3 -21.12 -9.06 -10.61
N VAL A 4 -20.23 -8.52 -9.78
CA VAL A 4 -19.20 -7.56 -10.17
C VAL A 4 -17.86 -7.98 -9.59
N VAL A 5 -16.82 -7.87 -10.38
CA VAL A 5 -15.43 -7.94 -9.92
C VAL A 5 -14.82 -6.55 -10.06
N ALA A 6 -14.31 -6.02 -8.97
CA ALA A 6 -13.49 -4.82 -8.99
C ALA A 6 -12.12 -5.10 -8.34
N SER A 7 -11.13 -4.30 -8.70
CA SER A 7 -9.82 -4.39 -8.11
C SER A 7 -9.25 -3.01 -7.78
N ALA A 8 -8.33 -2.98 -6.83
CA ALA A 8 -7.56 -1.80 -6.49
C ALA A 8 -6.08 -2.14 -6.29
N PRO A 9 -5.16 -1.25 -6.64
CA PRO A 9 -3.73 -1.48 -6.51
C PRO A 9 -3.28 -1.41 -5.05
N GLY A 10 -2.21 -2.12 -4.74
CA GLY A 10 -1.42 -1.84 -3.55
C GLY A 10 -0.60 -0.57 -3.69
N LYS A 11 0.20 -0.25 -2.66
CA LYS A 11 1.07 0.93 -2.64
C LYS A 11 2.47 0.61 -2.14
N LEU A 12 3.40 1.47 -2.52
CA LEU A 12 4.72 1.60 -1.90
C LEU A 12 4.92 3.02 -1.38
N ILE A 13 5.64 3.16 -0.28
CA ILE A 13 6.28 4.43 0.04
C ILE A 13 7.66 4.39 -0.61
N LEU A 14 7.90 5.27 -1.57
CA LEU A 14 9.17 5.37 -2.26
C LEU A 14 10.20 6.17 -1.44
N PHE A 15 9.74 7.24 -0.78
CA PHE A 15 10.57 8.11 0.06
C PHE A 15 9.76 8.71 1.20
N GLY A 16 10.42 9.03 2.31
CA GLY A 16 9.81 9.78 3.41
C GLY A 16 9.16 8.92 4.50
N GLU A 17 9.42 7.59 4.51
CA GLU A 17 9.01 6.69 5.59
C GLU A 17 9.47 7.25 6.94
N HIS A 18 8.69 7.11 8.00
CA HIS A 18 8.91 7.67 9.33
C HIS A 18 8.96 9.20 9.40
N PHE A 19 9.68 9.86 8.47
CA PHE A 19 9.84 11.31 8.47
C PHE A 19 8.49 12.02 8.30
N VAL A 20 7.57 11.43 7.55
CA VAL A 20 6.20 11.92 7.35
C VAL A 20 5.38 11.99 8.65
N VAL A 21 5.72 11.20 9.65
CA VAL A 21 5.04 11.22 10.96
C VAL A 21 5.23 12.56 11.68
N LYS A 22 6.41 13.17 11.51
CA LYS A 22 6.73 14.52 12.03
C LYS A 22 6.36 15.65 11.05
N GLY A 23 5.59 15.38 10.00
CA GLY A 23 5.08 16.41 9.07
C GLY A 23 6.02 16.75 7.92
N TYR A 24 7.06 15.95 7.68
CA TYR A 24 7.88 16.05 6.48
C TYR A 24 7.18 15.37 5.28
N ARG A 25 7.70 15.59 4.07
CA ARG A 25 7.10 15.05 2.84
C ARG A 25 7.40 13.56 2.67
N ALA A 26 6.51 12.86 1.97
CA ALA A 26 6.70 11.49 1.50
C ALA A 26 6.22 11.35 0.07
N ILE A 27 6.78 10.40 -0.67
CA ILE A 27 6.30 9.97 -1.98
C ILE A 27 5.72 8.57 -1.84
N ALA A 28 4.45 8.42 -2.18
CA ALA A 28 3.79 7.12 -2.28
C ALA A 28 3.34 6.86 -3.71
N THR A 29 3.37 5.60 -4.14
CA THR A 29 2.98 5.21 -5.50
C THR A 29 2.17 3.93 -5.49
N SER A 30 1.23 3.81 -6.42
CA SER A 30 0.49 2.58 -6.70
C SER A 30 1.39 1.54 -7.37
N ILE A 31 1.08 0.27 -7.14
CA ILE A 31 1.82 -0.87 -7.70
C ILE A 31 0.90 -1.83 -8.44
N SER A 32 1.46 -2.60 -9.38
CA SER A 32 0.70 -3.55 -10.19
C SER A 32 0.15 -4.77 -9.43
N LEU A 33 0.59 -5.00 -8.19
CA LEU A 33 -0.04 -6.00 -7.30
C LEU A 33 -1.39 -5.47 -6.83
N ARG A 34 -2.46 -6.22 -7.08
CA ARG A 34 -3.83 -5.77 -6.82
C ARG A 34 -4.54 -6.65 -5.79
N ALA A 35 -5.48 -6.06 -5.09
CA ALA A 35 -6.54 -6.79 -4.43
C ALA A 35 -7.76 -6.84 -5.36
N ARG A 36 -8.41 -8.01 -5.45
CA ARG A 36 -9.65 -8.24 -6.20
C ARG A 36 -10.77 -8.60 -5.25
N VAL A 37 -11.91 -7.97 -5.47
CA VAL A 37 -13.12 -8.26 -4.72
C VAL A 37 -14.23 -8.60 -5.71
N ARG A 38 -14.80 -9.78 -5.54
CA ARG A 38 -15.98 -10.25 -6.25
C ARG A 38 -17.19 -10.12 -5.33
N VAL A 39 -18.21 -9.42 -5.80
CA VAL A 39 -19.48 -9.28 -5.11
C VAL A 39 -20.57 -9.90 -5.98
N GLU A 40 -21.36 -10.80 -5.40
CA GLU A 40 -22.44 -11.52 -6.07
C GLU A 40 -23.75 -11.30 -5.34
N ASP A 41 -24.81 -11.00 -6.09
CA ASP A 41 -26.16 -11.01 -5.57
C ASP A 41 -26.55 -12.43 -5.08
N THR A 42 -27.29 -12.51 -3.99
CA THR A 42 -27.77 -13.79 -3.43
C THR A 42 -29.22 -13.68 -3.00
N SER A 43 -29.93 -14.82 -3.04
CA SER A 43 -31.32 -14.92 -2.55
C SER A 43 -31.43 -15.05 -1.02
N GLY A 44 -30.33 -14.94 -0.30
CA GLY A 44 -30.29 -15.09 1.15
C GLY A 44 -30.77 -13.87 1.92
N SER A 45 -30.57 -13.89 3.25
CA SER A 45 -30.86 -12.79 4.19
C SER A 45 -29.61 -12.28 4.91
N TRP A 46 -28.43 -12.55 4.34
CA TRP A 46 -27.14 -12.29 4.96
C TRP A 46 -26.17 -11.68 3.96
N VAL A 47 -25.19 -10.94 4.47
CA VAL A 47 -23.95 -10.67 3.75
C VAL A 47 -22.95 -11.78 4.11
N GLU A 48 -22.46 -12.50 3.10
CA GLU A 48 -21.46 -13.55 3.26
C GLU A 48 -20.08 -13.02 2.90
N LEU A 49 -19.17 -13.02 3.85
CA LEU A 49 -17.78 -12.57 3.66
C LEU A 49 -16.85 -13.78 3.64
N HIS A 50 -15.99 -13.85 2.63
CA HIS A 50 -14.98 -14.88 2.46
C HIS A 50 -13.67 -14.31 1.97
N SER A 51 -12.60 -14.52 2.71
CA SER A 51 -11.23 -14.24 2.27
C SER A 51 -10.44 -15.55 2.20
N PRO A 52 -10.25 -16.12 1.00
CA PRO A 52 -9.39 -17.28 0.80
C PRO A 52 -7.94 -16.99 1.24
N THR A 53 -7.44 -15.79 0.96
CA THR A 53 -6.08 -15.36 1.32
C THR A 53 -5.83 -15.43 2.83
N LEU A 54 -6.84 -15.12 3.65
CA LEU A 54 -6.75 -15.15 5.11
C LEU A 54 -7.30 -16.45 5.72
N GLY A 55 -7.98 -17.29 4.92
CA GLY A 55 -8.62 -18.51 5.40
C GLY A 55 -9.84 -18.24 6.30
N VAL A 56 -10.50 -17.08 6.19
CA VAL A 56 -11.59 -16.68 7.08
C VAL A 56 -12.91 -16.50 6.35
N ARG A 57 -14.01 -16.81 7.05
CA ARG A 57 -15.39 -16.61 6.57
C ARG A 57 -16.25 -16.06 7.69
N SER A 58 -17.23 -15.23 7.33
CA SER A 58 -18.26 -14.72 8.25
C SER A 58 -19.59 -14.50 7.54
N ARG A 59 -20.68 -14.47 8.31
CA ARG A 59 -22.01 -14.03 7.86
C ARG A 59 -22.50 -12.96 8.80
N ILE A 60 -22.98 -11.88 8.24
CA ILE A 60 -23.55 -10.76 9.02
C ILE A 60 -24.97 -10.47 8.58
N PRO A 61 -25.86 -10.10 9.52
CA PRO A 61 -27.24 -9.76 9.17
C PRO A 61 -27.28 -8.42 8.41
N LEU A 62 -28.32 -8.21 7.61
CA LEU A 62 -28.48 -7.01 6.81
C LEU A 62 -28.66 -5.72 7.63
N ASP A 63 -29.09 -5.84 8.88
CA ASP A 63 -29.18 -4.71 9.81
C ASP A 63 -27.81 -4.24 10.33
N LEU A 64 -26.75 -5.01 10.04
CA LEU A 64 -25.37 -4.75 10.48
C LEU A 64 -25.21 -4.66 12.02
N SER A 65 -26.09 -5.31 12.76
CA SER A 65 -26.08 -5.33 14.23
C SER A 65 -24.93 -6.13 14.81
N ARG A 66 -24.32 -7.02 14.01
CA ARG A 66 -23.23 -7.92 14.40
C ARG A 66 -21.92 -7.58 13.70
N SER A 67 -20.80 -7.72 14.41
CA SER A 67 -19.44 -7.71 13.86
C SER A 67 -19.20 -8.99 13.05
N ALA A 68 -18.39 -8.87 11.99
CA ALA A 68 -17.87 -10.02 11.23
C ALA A 68 -16.74 -10.74 11.96
N GLY A 69 -16.02 -10.00 12.81
CA GLY A 69 -14.86 -10.43 13.57
C GLY A 69 -13.54 -10.22 12.83
N GLY A 70 -12.55 -9.68 13.57
CA GLY A 70 -11.18 -9.50 13.09
C GLY A 70 -11.08 -8.65 11.82
N GLU A 71 -10.30 -9.10 10.87
CA GLU A 71 -10.01 -8.37 9.63
C GLU A 71 -11.23 -8.19 8.71
N LEU A 72 -12.32 -8.94 8.92
CA LEU A 72 -13.55 -8.81 8.14
C LEU A 72 -14.44 -7.64 8.61
N ASP A 73 -14.17 -7.04 9.77
CA ASP A 73 -14.95 -5.89 10.28
C ASP A 73 -14.83 -4.65 9.40
N VAL A 74 -13.75 -4.54 8.65
CA VAL A 74 -13.54 -3.51 7.62
C VAL A 74 -14.76 -3.41 6.67
N TYR A 75 -15.28 -4.54 6.21
CA TYR A 75 -16.40 -4.59 5.27
C TYR A 75 -17.73 -4.19 5.93
N VAL A 76 -17.89 -4.51 7.20
CA VAL A 76 -19.08 -4.10 7.98
C VAL A 76 -19.12 -2.58 8.11
N GLU A 77 -18.00 -1.95 8.42
CA GLU A 77 -17.93 -0.49 8.55
C GLU A 77 -18.13 0.23 7.21
N ILE A 78 -17.64 -0.34 6.11
CA ILE A 78 -17.94 0.17 4.77
C ILE A 78 -19.46 0.11 4.50
N LEU A 79 -20.11 -1.01 4.81
CA LEU A 79 -21.58 -1.12 4.68
C LEU A 79 -22.33 -0.14 5.57
N ARG A 80 -21.86 0.10 6.80
CA ARG A 80 -22.44 1.11 7.70
C ARG A 80 -22.28 2.53 7.12
N ALA A 81 -21.10 2.83 6.54
CA ALA A 81 -20.86 4.09 5.89
C ALA A 81 -21.76 4.27 4.64
N LEU A 82 -21.88 3.24 3.80
CA LEU A 82 -22.76 3.25 2.63
C LEU A 82 -24.24 3.46 3.03
N ARG A 83 -24.70 2.81 4.10
CA ARG A 83 -26.06 3.02 4.62
C ARG A 83 -26.31 4.47 5.03
N LYS A 84 -25.34 5.12 5.67
CA LYS A 84 -25.43 6.56 6.04
C LYS A 84 -25.51 7.45 4.80
N GLU A 85 -24.91 7.03 3.69
CA GLU A 85 -24.99 7.70 2.39
C GLU A 85 -26.28 7.36 1.61
N GLY A 86 -27.22 6.59 2.18
CA GLY A 86 -28.50 6.25 1.58
C GLY A 86 -28.49 4.98 0.70
N PHE A 87 -27.41 4.22 0.68
CA PHE A 87 -27.40 2.93 -0.03
C PHE A 87 -28.16 1.86 0.74
N SER A 88 -28.95 1.07 0.03
CA SER A 88 -29.60 -0.11 0.58
C SER A 88 -28.57 -1.23 0.82
N ILE A 89 -28.70 -1.95 1.92
CA ILE A 89 -27.92 -3.15 2.17
C ILE A 89 -28.73 -4.36 1.74
N VAL A 90 -28.31 -5.00 0.66
CA VAL A 90 -28.96 -6.18 0.08
C VAL A 90 -28.16 -7.44 0.36
N PRO A 91 -28.80 -8.63 0.31
CA PRO A 91 -28.08 -9.90 0.45
C PRO A 91 -27.02 -10.04 -0.66
N HIS A 92 -25.78 -10.35 -0.28
CA HIS A 92 -24.72 -10.59 -1.25
C HIS A 92 -23.59 -11.42 -0.67
N ARG A 93 -22.81 -12.04 -1.55
CA ARG A 93 -21.58 -12.73 -1.22
C ARG A 93 -20.39 -11.93 -1.67
N VAL A 94 -19.38 -11.86 -0.81
CA VAL A 94 -18.10 -11.19 -1.07
C VAL A 94 -16.98 -12.21 -1.02
N VAL A 95 -16.16 -12.26 -2.07
CA VAL A 95 -14.90 -13.02 -2.08
C VAL A 95 -13.76 -12.03 -2.28
N VAL A 96 -12.79 -12.08 -1.36
CA VAL A 96 -11.65 -11.16 -1.32
C VAL A 96 -10.35 -11.90 -1.54
N GLU A 97 -9.62 -11.53 -2.58
CA GLU A 97 -8.31 -12.07 -2.94
C GLU A 97 -7.28 -10.94 -3.04
N SER A 98 -6.02 -11.22 -2.68
CA SER A 98 -4.94 -10.24 -2.75
C SER A 98 -3.67 -10.87 -3.30
N GLU A 99 -3.04 -10.20 -4.26
CA GLU A 99 -1.71 -10.56 -4.77
C GLU A 99 -0.59 -10.09 -3.84
N MET A 100 -0.93 -9.20 -2.89
CA MET A 100 0.00 -8.67 -1.90
C MET A 100 0.14 -9.63 -0.72
N PRO A 101 1.36 -9.87 -0.22
CA PRO A 101 1.55 -10.67 0.99
C PRO A 101 0.87 -10.02 2.20
N VAL A 102 0.33 -10.86 3.07
CA VAL A 102 -0.30 -10.41 4.31
C VAL A 102 0.72 -9.72 5.21
N ALA A 103 0.37 -8.57 5.76
CA ALA A 103 1.19 -7.76 6.69
C ALA A 103 2.53 -7.26 6.11
N ALA A 104 2.73 -7.30 4.80
CA ALA A 104 3.95 -6.83 4.13
C ALA A 104 4.06 -5.28 4.07
N GLY A 105 3.02 -4.55 4.42
CA GLY A 105 3.01 -3.08 4.38
C GLY A 105 2.73 -2.48 2.99
N LEU A 106 2.21 -3.29 2.07
CA LEU A 106 1.90 -2.90 0.70
C LEU A 106 0.48 -2.34 0.49
N GLY A 107 -0.26 -2.03 1.57
CA GLY A 107 -1.57 -1.40 1.49
C GLY A 107 -2.71 -2.35 1.13
N SER A 108 -2.60 -3.67 1.41
CA SER A 108 -3.62 -4.66 1.05
C SER A 108 -4.99 -4.37 1.67
N SER A 109 -5.06 -3.94 2.93
CA SER A 109 -6.33 -3.61 3.62
C SER A 109 -7.06 -2.46 2.91
N ALA A 110 -6.36 -1.38 2.60
CA ALA A 110 -6.94 -0.25 1.88
C ALA A 110 -7.38 -0.64 0.46
N ALA A 111 -6.58 -1.44 -0.25
CA ALA A 111 -6.92 -1.92 -1.58
C ALA A 111 -8.18 -2.80 -1.57
N THR A 112 -8.33 -3.72 -0.59
CA THR A 112 -9.55 -4.53 -0.47
C THR A 112 -10.77 -3.69 -0.11
N SER A 113 -10.62 -2.70 0.79
CA SER A 113 -11.69 -1.76 1.16
C SER A 113 -12.21 -0.99 -0.05
N VAL A 114 -11.29 -0.43 -0.83
CA VAL A 114 -11.63 0.35 -2.04
C VAL A 114 -12.27 -0.54 -3.11
N ALA A 115 -11.69 -1.72 -3.38
CA ALA A 115 -12.23 -2.66 -4.35
C ALA A 115 -13.63 -3.15 -3.96
N TYR A 116 -13.88 -3.41 -2.67
CA TYR A 116 -15.20 -3.80 -2.18
C TYR A 116 -16.21 -2.68 -2.33
N THR A 117 -15.88 -1.46 -1.91
CA THR A 117 -16.77 -0.31 -2.04
C THR A 117 -17.18 -0.09 -3.50
N LEU A 118 -16.22 -0.15 -4.43
CA LEU A 118 -16.48 -0.01 -5.85
C LEU A 118 -17.34 -1.16 -6.39
N ALA A 119 -17.00 -2.42 -6.09
CA ALA A 119 -17.75 -3.58 -6.57
C ALA A 119 -19.20 -3.57 -6.08
N TYR A 120 -19.41 -3.30 -4.78
CA TYR A 120 -20.75 -3.31 -4.20
C TYR A 120 -21.62 -2.17 -4.73
N THR A 121 -21.11 -0.95 -4.80
CA THR A 121 -21.87 0.18 -5.32
C THR A 121 -22.15 0.04 -6.83
N THR A 122 -21.27 -0.63 -7.56
CA THR A 122 -21.51 -1.01 -8.97
C THR A 122 -22.61 -2.06 -9.09
N LEU A 123 -22.62 -3.08 -8.22
CA LEU A 123 -23.70 -4.07 -8.17
C LEU A 123 -25.08 -3.43 -7.94
N LEU A 124 -25.13 -2.37 -7.12
CA LEU A 124 -26.34 -1.59 -6.87
C LEU A 124 -26.73 -0.61 -8.01
N GLY A 125 -25.96 -0.57 -9.10
CA GLY A 125 -26.19 0.34 -10.22
C GLY A 125 -25.81 1.80 -9.95
N SER A 126 -25.11 2.10 -8.86
CA SER A 126 -24.72 3.46 -8.45
C SER A 126 -23.23 3.51 -8.06
N PRO A 127 -22.29 3.24 -8.99
CA PRO A 127 -20.88 3.12 -8.67
C PRO A 127 -20.29 4.41 -8.13
N LEU A 128 -19.54 4.31 -7.03
CA LEU A 128 -18.78 5.41 -6.46
C LEU A 128 -17.39 5.49 -7.10
N TYR A 129 -16.96 6.72 -7.40
CA TYR A 129 -15.62 7.03 -7.92
C TYR A 129 -15.02 8.25 -7.20
N GLY A 130 -13.72 8.48 -7.40
CA GLY A 130 -13.02 9.66 -6.93
C GLY A 130 -13.15 9.89 -5.42
N GLU A 131 -13.50 11.11 -5.02
CA GLU A 131 -13.58 11.52 -3.62
C GLU A 131 -14.67 10.77 -2.84
N ASN A 132 -15.80 10.39 -3.47
CA ASN A 132 -16.85 9.63 -2.81
C ASN A 132 -16.41 8.18 -2.50
N LEU A 133 -15.72 7.54 -3.45
CA LEU A 133 -15.13 6.22 -3.25
C LEU A 133 -14.10 6.27 -2.11
N LEU A 134 -13.22 7.27 -2.15
CA LEU A 134 -12.20 7.49 -1.13
C LEU A 134 -12.82 7.65 0.27
N ARG A 135 -13.81 8.53 0.42
CA ARG A 135 -14.45 8.86 1.69
C ARG A 135 -15.11 7.63 2.34
N VAL A 136 -15.86 6.86 1.57
CA VAL A 136 -16.54 5.66 2.08
C VAL A 136 -15.54 4.57 2.43
N SER A 137 -14.56 4.31 1.55
CA SER A 137 -13.55 3.27 1.78
C SER A 137 -12.65 3.57 2.97
N PHE A 138 -12.44 4.84 3.29
CA PHE A 138 -11.63 5.29 4.43
C PHE A 138 -12.25 4.87 5.79
N GLU A 139 -13.57 4.72 5.88
CA GLU A 139 -14.19 4.22 7.10
C GLU A 139 -13.74 2.80 7.45
N GLY A 140 -13.53 1.95 6.44
CA GLY A 140 -12.94 0.62 6.64
C GLY A 140 -11.49 0.69 7.16
N GLU A 141 -10.68 1.60 6.63
CA GLU A 141 -9.30 1.78 7.07
C GLU A 141 -9.22 2.28 8.53
N ARG A 142 -10.16 3.11 8.96
CA ARG A 142 -10.26 3.57 10.36
C ARG A 142 -10.42 2.42 11.35
N VAL A 143 -11.16 1.39 10.99
CA VAL A 143 -11.33 0.18 11.84
C VAL A 143 -10.03 -0.62 11.91
N ALA A 144 -9.37 -0.80 10.78
CA ALA A 144 -8.12 -1.58 10.72
C ALA A 144 -6.96 -0.90 11.47
N HIS A 145 -6.86 0.43 11.44
CA HIS A 145 -5.67 1.18 11.88
C HIS A 145 -5.94 2.30 12.88
N GLY A 146 -7.17 2.51 13.32
CA GLY A 146 -7.57 3.53 14.30
C GLY A 146 -7.47 4.96 13.78
N ARG A 147 -6.27 5.48 13.53
CA ARG A 147 -6.01 6.83 12.98
C ARG A 147 -5.14 6.73 11.73
N PRO A 148 -5.68 6.24 10.61
CA PRO A 148 -4.91 6.10 9.37
C PRO A 148 -4.56 7.47 8.78
N SER A 149 -3.46 7.52 8.01
CA SER A 149 -3.04 8.73 7.29
C SER A 149 -3.91 9.03 6.06
N GLY A 150 -4.62 8.03 5.55
CA GLY A 150 -5.38 8.11 4.30
C GLY A 150 -4.52 7.93 3.03
N ILE A 151 -3.21 7.83 3.13
CA ILE A 151 -2.32 7.62 1.96
C ILE A 151 -2.69 6.33 1.24
N ASP A 152 -2.85 5.23 1.98
CA ASP A 152 -3.09 3.89 1.44
C ASP A 152 -4.41 3.86 0.67
N THR A 153 -5.49 4.41 1.25
CA THR A 153 -6.80 4.50 0.61
C THR A 153 -6.78 5.45 -0.60
N THR A 154 -6.07 6.58 -0.50
CA THR A 154 -5.93 7.53 -1.62
C THR A 154 -5.26 6.86 -2.82
N ILE A 155 -4.13 6.17 -2.60
CA ILE A 155 -3.42 5.45 -3.66
C ILE A 155 -4.27 4.31 -4.23
N ALA A 156 -4.95 3.54 -3.39
CA ALA A 156 -5.81 2.46 -3.85
C ALA A 156 -6.99 2.96 -4.71
N ALA A 157 -7.60 4.10 -4.33
CA ALA A 157 -8.73 4.66 -5.06
C ALA A 157 -8.32 5.36 -6.36
N LEU A 158 -7.30 6.21 -6.32
CA LEU A 158 -6.94 7.10 -7.42
C LEU A 158 -5.78 6.57 -8.26
N GLY A 159 -4.93 5.71 -7.71
CA GLY A 159 -3.69 5.26 -8.36
C GLY A 159 -2.64 6.34 -8.44
N GLY A 160 -1.66 6.13 -9.33
CA GLY A 160 -0.63 7.10 -9.61
C GLY A 160 0.44 7.23 -8.53
N THR A 161 1.17 8.33 -8.60
CA THR A 161 2.20 8.71 -7.62
C THR A 161 1.82 10.04 -6.99
N ILE A 162 1.92 10.14 -5.67
CA ILE A 162 1.57 11.36 -4.92
C ILE A 162 2.72 11.81 -4.03
N LEU A 163 2.86 13.12 -3.93
CA LEU A 163 3.58 13.78 -2.86
C LEU A 163 2.60 14.03 -1.71
N TYR A 164 2.92 13.50 -0.55
CA TYR A 164 2.09 13.59 0.64
C TYR A 164 2.81 14.34 1.75
N ARG A 165 2.07 15.16 2.47
CA ARG A 165 2.47 15.78 3.73
C ARG A 165 1.29 15.77 4.69
N ARG A 166 1.53 15.46 5.94
CA ARG A 166 0.48 15.40 6.95
C ARG A 166 -0.23 16.75 7.08
N GLY A 167 -1.56 16.74 6.99
CA GLY A 167 -2.39 17.97 7.09
C GLY A 167 -2.55 18.74 5.77
N GLU A 168 -1.91 18.29 4.70
CA GLU A 168 -2.05 18.86 3.35
C GLU A 168 -2.81 17.90 2.42
N LYS A 169 -3.46 18.45 1.37
CA LYS A 169 -4.06 17.64 0.31
C LYS A 169 -2.94 16.97 -0.49
N PRO A 170 -2.97 15.65 -0.74
CA PRO A 170 -1.97 14.98 -1.57
C PRO A 170 -1.88 15.59 -2.96
N ALA A 171 -0.67 15.86 -3.42
CA ALA A 171 -0.41 16.41 -4.75
C ALA A 171 0.06 15.30 -5.71
N PRO A 172 -0.46 15.21 -6.94
CA PRO A 172 0.00 14.25 -7.92
C PRO A 172 1.44 14.57 -8.36
N VAL A 173 2.24 13.51 -8.58
CA VAL A 173 3.58 13.58 -9.16
C VAL A 173 3.56 12.91 -10.53
N SER A 174 4.01 13.63 -11.56
CA SER A 174 4.09 13.11 -12.93
C SER A 174 5.28 12.16 -13.08
N ALA A 175 5.20 10.99 -12.46
CA ALA A 175 6.27 10.00 -12.48
C ALA A 175 6.43 9.39 -13.88
N ARG A 176 7.64 9.48 -14.43
CA ARG A 176 8.05 8.90 -15.70
C ARG A 176 9.00 7.73 -15.43
N ILE A 177 8.57 6.53 -15.77
CA ILE A 177 9.39 5.32 -15.66
C ILE A 177 9.68 4.83 -17.07
N PRO A 178 10.90 5.04 -17.63
CA PRO A 178 11.23 4.57 -18.96
C PRO A 178 11.18 3.03 -19.06
N GLU A 179 10.86 2.48 -20.23
CA GLU A 179 10.66 1.04 -20.46
C GLU A 179 11.86 0.16 -20.07
N GLY A 180 13.08 0.71 -20.14
CA GLY A 180 14.31 0.03 -19.75
C GLY A 180 14.46 -0.28 -18.26
N TYR A 181 13.54 0.22 -17.41
CA TYR A 181 13.63 0.11 -15.96
C TYR A 181 12.41 -0.58 -15.38
N VAL A 182 12.62 -1.24 -14.24
CA VAL A 182 11.57 -1.94 -13.49
C VAL A 182 11.83 -1.82 -11.99
N PHE A 183 10.78 -2.02 -11.23
CA PHE A 183 10.88 -2.18 -9.78
C PHE A 183 10.66 -3.65 -9.39
N LEU A 184 11.34 -4.07 -8.33
CA LEU A 184 11.07 -5.34 -7.66
C LEU A 184 10.69 -5.04 -6.20
N VAL A 185 9.84 -5.91 -5.65
CA VAL A 185 9.55 -5.96 -4.21
C VAL A 185 10.06 -7.28 -3.68
N ALA A 186 10.88 -7.23 -2.63
CA ALA A 186 11.38 -8.40 -1.91
C ALA A 186 10.82 -8.37 -0.49
N ASP A 187 10.05 -9.39 -0.11
CA ASP A 187 9.44 -9.51 1.22
C ASP A 187 10.30 -10.40 2.12
N THR A 188 10.76 -9.85 3.24
CA THR A 188 11.54 -10.60 4.22
C THR A 188 10.78 -11.74 4.90
N GLY A 189 9.43 -11.71 4.88
CA GLY A 189 8.59 -12.64 5.63
C GLY A 189 8.50 -12.36 7.12
N LEU A 190 9.26 -11.39 7.63
CA LEU A 190 9.25 -11.04 9.05
C LEU A 190 8.04 -10.14 9.37
N LYS A 191 7.24 -10.57 10.33
CA LYS A 191 6.13 -9.78 10.87
C LYS A 191 6.64 -8.76 11.88
N ARG A 192 6.01 -7.60 11.92
CA ARG A 192 6.32 -6.52 12.89
C ARG A 192 5.06 -5.74 13.24
N SER A 193 5.13 -5.03 14.35
CA SER A 193 4.17 -4.00 14.72
C SER A 193 4.65 -2.67 14.14
N THR A 194 3.88 -2.09 13.23
CA THR A 194 4.17 -0.75 12.67
C THR A 194 4.28 0.30 13.77
N ARG A 195 3.42 0.21 14.78
CA ARG A 195 3.42 1.13 15.92
C ARG A 195 4.74 1.08 16.69
N ASP A 196 5.22 -0.12 17.03
CA ASP A 196 6.42 -0.26 17.84
C ASP A 196 7.66 0.28 17.12
N VAL A 197 7.75 0.06 15.80
CA VAL A 197 8.85 0.62 14.99
C VAL A 197 8.77 2.14 14.93
N VAL A 198 7.59 2.71 14.69
CA VAL A 198 7.41 4.16 14.67
C VAL A 198 7.76 4.78 16.02
N ASP A 199 7.29 4.21 17.11
CA ASP A 199 7.58 4.68 18.47
C ASP A 199 9.09 4.60 18.79
N TYR A 200 9.76 3.55 18.31
CA TYR A 200 11.21 3.40 18.46
C TYR A 200 11.99 4.48 17.69
N VAL A 201 11.66 4.67 16.41
CA VAL A 201 12.32 5.68 15.54
C VAL A 201 12.14 7.09 16.09
N LEU A 202 10.96 7.42 16.63
CA LEU A 202 10.71 8.70 17.26
C LEU A 202 11.59 8.91 18.51
N ARG A 203 11.72 7.87 19.37
CA ARG A 203 12.63 7.93 20.53
C ARG A 203 14.10 8.09 20.14
N VAL A 204 14.56 7.39 19.09
CA VAL A 204 15.94 7.56 18.59
C VAL A 204 16.15 9.00 18.13
N ALA A 205 15.24 9.57 17.36
CA ALA A 205 15.33 10.95 16.91
C ALA A 205 15.37 11.96 18.08
N GLU A 206 14.55 11.74 19.12
CA GLU A 206 14.55 12.57 20.34
C GLU A 206 15.86 12.46 21.12
N MET A 207 16.42 11.24 21.30
CA MET A 207 17.71 11.02 21.94
C MET A 207 18.85 11.74 21.22
N MET A 208 18.80 11.80 19.89
CA MET A 208 19.84 12.46 19.08
C MET A 208 19.70 13.98 19.04
N GLY A 209 18.60 14.56 19.56
CA GLY A 209 18.35 15.99 19.62
C GLY A 209 18.50 16.66 18.24
N GLU A 210 19.34 17.72 18.16
CA GLU A 210 19.55 18.48 16.92
C GLU A 210 20.01 17.59 15.74
N ALA A 211 20.89 16.61 15.98
CA ALA A 211 21.33 15.70 14.94
C ALA A 211 20.16 14.86 14.39
N GLY A 212 19.23 14.44 15.25
CA GLY A 212 18.00 13.79 14.82
C GLY A 212 17.14 14.69 13.92
N GLU A 213 16.92 15.94 14.30
CA GLU A 213 16.16 16.92 13.49
C GLU A 213 16.84 17.16 12.13
N GLN A 214 18.17 17.24 12.08
CA GLN A 214 18.91 17.38 10.82
C GLN A 214 18.72 16.18 9.90
N VAL A 215 18.67 14.94 10.42
CA VAL A 215 18.37 13.74 9.60
C VAL A 215 16.99 13.86 8.95
N TYR A 216 15.97 14.33 9.68
CA TYR A 216 14.63 14.54 9.12
C TYR A 216 14.63 15.64 8.04
N ALA A 217 15.33 16.76 8.26
CA ALA A 217 15.46 17.83 7.28
C ALA A 217 16.18 17.36 6.00
N VAL A 218 17.23 16.53 6.14
CA VAL A 218 17.94 15.93 5.00
C VAL A 218 17.02 14.98 4.25
N ALA A 219 16.23 14.13 4.93
CA ALA A 219 15.27 13.24 4.31
C ALA A 219 14.23 14.01 3.47
N ASP A 220 13.75 15.16 3.94
CA ASP A 220 12.83 16.01 3.18
C ASP A 220 13.48 16.56 1.90
N LYS A 221 14.75 16.93 1.94
CA LYS A 221 15.53 17.34 0.76
C LYS A 221 15.72 16.19 -0.24
N VAL A 222 15.86 14.96 0.26
CA VAL A 222 15.90 13.75 -0.60
C VAL A 222 14.57 13.56 -1.30
N VAL A 223 13.43 13.71 -0.60
CA VAL A 223 12.09 13.66 -1.21
C VAL A 223 11.95 14.71 -2.32
N GLU A 224 12.37 15.96 -2.09
CA GLU A 224 12.31 17.01 -3.12
C GLU A 224 13.11 16.65 -4.39
N LYS A 225 14.31 16.09 -4.22
CA LYS A 225 15.13 15.65 -5.35
C LYS A 225 14.52 14.44 -6.06
N ALA A 226 13.91 13.52 -5.31
CA ALA A 226 13.27 12.33 -5.85
C ALA A 226 12.01 12.67 -6.69
N VAL A 227 11.24 13.70 -6.33
CA VAL A 227 10.16 14.23 -7.18
C VAL A 227 10.73 14.66 -8.54
N LYS A 228 11.81 15.46 -8.56
CA LYS A 228 12.43 15.94 -9.81
C LYS A 228 12.98 14.78 -10.65
N ALA A 229 13.61 13.78 -10.02
CA ALA A 229 14.11 12.59 -10.70
C ALA A 229 12.97 11.77 -11.33
N LEU A 230 11.84 11.60 -10.62
CA LEU A 230 10.65 10.93 -11.15
C LEU A 230 10.04 11.71 -12.33
N GLU A 231 9.92 13.02 -12.24
CA GLU A 231 9.34 13.86 -13.30
C GLU A 231 10.21 13.90 -14.57
N SER A 232 11.54 13.91 -14.42
CA SER A 232 12.47 13.87 -15.55
C SER A 232 12.71 12.46 -16.10
N GLY A 233 12.39 11.40 -15.34
CA GLY A 233 12.72 10.02 -15.69
C GLY A 233 14.19 9.67 -15.44
N ASP A 234 14.90 10.41 -14.58
CA ASP A 234 16.31 10.15 -14.22
C ASP A 234 16.37 8.99 -13.19
N MET A 235 16.42 7.77 -13.71
CA MET A 235 16.42 6.56 -12.88
C MET A 235 17.77 6.32 -12.19
N GLU A 236 18.87 6.82 -12.71
CA GLU A 236 20.18 6.74 -12.04
C GLU A 236 20.19 7.60 -10.78
N LEU A 237 19.73 8.86 -10.90
CA LEU A 237 19.57 9.74 -9.73
C LEU A 237 18.58 9.16 -8.73
N LEU A 238 17.43 8.65 -9.20
CA LEU A 238 16.41 8.05 -8.33
C LEU A 238 16.97 6.87 -7.54
N GLY A 239 17.75 5.98 -8.19
CA GLY A 239 18.39 4.84 -7.55
C GLY A 239 19.39 5.25 -6.47
N ASN A 240 20.26 6.23 -6.76
CA ASN A 240 21.20 6.77 -5.78
C ASN A 240 20.47 7.39 -4.57
N LEU A 241 19.36 8.11 -4.82
CA LEU A 241 18.52 8.66 -3.75
C LEU A 241 17.85 7.57 -2.90
N MET A 242 17.47 6.43 -3.51
CA MET A 242 16.94 5.28 -2.77
C MET A 242 17.98 4.72 -1.79
N TYR A 243 19.22 4.49 -2.21
CA TYR A 243 20.30 4.05 -1.32
C TYR A 243 20.57 5.07 -0.21
N PHE A 244 20.60 6.35 -0.55
CA PHE A 244 20.80 7.43 0.42
C PHE A 244 19.67 7.44 1.48
N ASN A 245 18.42 7.35 1.04
CA ASN A 245 17.26 7.28 1.93
C ASN A 245 17.30 6.04 2.83
N HIS A 246 17.76 4.88 2.29
CA HIS A 246 17.95 3.68 3.10
C HIS A 246 18.95 3.92 4.23
N GLY A 247 20.08 4.56 3.94
CA GLY A 247 21.06 4.94 4.94
C GLY A 247 20.48 5.82 6.06
N LEU A 248 19.62 6.79 5.71
CA LEU A 248 18.92 7.61 6.71
C LEU A 248 17.96 6.77 7.56
N LEU A 249 17.26 5.81 6.96
CA LEU A 249 16.35 4.90 7.68
C LEU A 249 17.10 3.93 8.60
N VAL A 250 18.30 3.47 8.20
CA VAL A 250 19.21 2.71 9.06
C VAL A 250 19.67 3.58 10.25
N ALA A 251 20.08 4.82 10.00
CA ALA A 251 20.54 5.74 11.03
C ALA A 251 19.51 6.03 12.13
N VAL A 252 18.21 6.07 11.77
CA VAL A 252 17.12 6.24 12.75
C VAL A 252 16.61 4.91 13.34
N GLY A 253 17.23 3.78 12.97
CA GLY A 253 16.90 2.46 13.52
C GLY A 253 15.65 1.79 12.94
N ALA A 254 15.19 2.22 11.75
CA ALA A 254 14.04 1.63 11.07
C ALA A 254 14.37 0.31 10.36
N SER A 255 15.65 0.03 10.06
CA SER A 255 16.05 -1.18 9.35
C SER A 255 16.39 -2.35 10.30
N ASN A 256 16.65 -3.51 9.71
CA ASN A 256 17.19 -4.69 10.38
C ASN A 256 18.06 -5.50 9.43
N LEU A 257 18.79 -6.48 9.95
CA LEU A 257 19.71 -7.31 9.18
C LEU A 257 19.08 -7.92 7.92
N ALA A 258 17.83 -8.39 7.98
CA ALA A 258 17.18 -9.02 6.84
C ALA A 258 16.94 -8.01 5.69
N LEU A 259 16.49 -6.79 6.02
CA LEU A 259 16.31 -5.71 5.04
C LEU A 259 17.64 -5.23 4.50
N ASP A 260 18.65 -5.03 5.37
CA ASP A 260 19.98 -4.59 4.98
C ASP A 260 20.64 -5.62 4.05
N THR A 261 20.51 -6.92 4.35
CA THR A 261 20.98 -8.01 3.49
C THR A 261 20.36 -7.95 2.09
N ILE A 262 19.04 -7.75 1.98
CA ILE A 262 18.37 -7.62 0.67
C ILE A 262 18.91 -6.40 -0.09
N VAL A 263 19.07 -5.27 0.57
CA VAL A 263 19.57 -4.03 -0.05
C VAL A 263 21.03 -4.19 -0.51
N ASP A 264 21.88 -4.82 0.30
CA ASP A 264 23.29 -5.04 -0.05
C ASP A 264 23.44 -6.04 -1.21
N ILE A 265 22.65 -7.13 -1.20
CA ILE A 265 22.61 -8.07 -2.33
C ILE A 265 22.18 -7.35 -3.62
N ALA A 266 21.12 -6.55 -3.56
CA ALA A 266 20.65 -5.78 -4.70
C ALA A 266 21.76 -4.86 -5.23
N ARG A 267 22.48 -4.16 -4.36
CA ARG A 267 23.61 -3.29 -4.72
C ARG A 267 24.76 -4.09 -5.36
N MET A 268 25.16 -5.20 -4.77
CA MET A 268 26.24 -6.05 -5.31
C MET A 268 25.90 -6.66 -6.66
N ARG A 269 24.62 -6.86 -6.95
CA ARG A 269 24.13 -7.39 -8.24
C ARG A 269 23.73 -6.30 -9.24
N GLY A 270 24.13 -5.05 -9.01
CA GLY A 270 24.01 -3.95 -9.98
C GLY A 270 22.65 -3.27 -10.03
N ALA A 271 21.80 -3.44 -9.02
CA ALA A 271 20.59 -2.63 -8.93
C ALA A 271 20.94 -1.14 -8.84
N LEU A 272 20.17 -0.29 -9.53
CA LEU A 272 20.35 1.16 -9.48
C LEU A 272 20.08 1.74 -8.10
N GLY A 273 19.12 1.17 -7.39
CA GLY A 273 18.75 1.58 -6.06
C GLY A 273 17.98 0.50 -5.32
N ALA A 274 18.09 0.48 -4.01
CA ALA A 274 17.31 -0.38 -3.15
C ALA A 274 17.12 0.26 -1.76
N LYS A 275 15.99 0.00 -1.13
CA LYS A 275 15.69 0.50 0.20
C LYS A 275 14.52 -0.27 0.83
N LEU A 276 14.43 -0.26 2.15
CA LEU A 276 13.20 -0.69 2.82
C LEU A 276 12.01 0.19 2.41
N THR A 277 10.80 -0.35 2.46
CA THR A 277 9.55 0.41 2.29
C THR A 277 8.59 0.14 3.45
N GLY A 278 7.87 1.18 3.88
CA GLY A 278 6.98 1.14 5.05
C GLY A 278 7.73 1.27 6.38
N ALA A 279 7.24 0.60 7.42
CA ALA A 279 7.75 0.81 8.78
C ALA A 279 9.17 0.25 9.04
N GLY A 280 9.62 -0.75 8.29
CA GLY A 280 10.88 -1.43 8.59
C GLY A 280 10.76 -2.54 9.65
N TRP A 281 11.87 -3.01 10.22
CA TRP A 281 12.04 -4.21 11.08
C TRP A 281 11.50 -5.50 10.45
N GLY A 282 11.28 -5.51 9.16
CA GLY A 282 10.69 -6.57 8.35
C GLY A 282 9.81 -6.01 7.24
N GLY A 283 8.90 -6.83 6.70
CA GLY A 283 8.14 -6.48 5.51
C GLY A 283 9.02 -6.41 4.27
N CYS A 284 8.89 -5.38 3.43
CA CYS A 284 9.48 -5.36 2.11
C CYS A 284 10.63 -4.37 1.94
N ALA A 285 11.55 -4.72 1.05
CA ALA A 285 12.42 -3.79 0.34
C ALA A 285 11.91 -3.56 -1.08
N VAL A 286 12.12 -2.36 -1.61
CA VAL A 286 11.88 -1.99 -3.01
C VAL A 286 13.22 -1.80 -3.70
N ILE A 287 13.35 -2.37 -4.90
CA ILE A 287 14.58 -2.37 -5.70
C ILE A 287 14.26 -1.77 -7.07
N LEU A 288 15.09 -0.85 -7.54
CA LEU A 288 15.06 -0.29 -8.89
C LEU A 288 16.19 -0.90 -9.70
N ALA A 289 15.87 -1.47 -10.85
CA ALA A 289 16.81 -2.18 -11.70
C ALA A 289 16.59 -1.89 -13.19
N ARG A 290 17.62 -2.14 -14.00
CA ARG A 290 17.45 -2.25 -15.44
C ARG A 290 16.72 -3.55 -15.76
N ARG A 291 15.86 -3.53 -16.76
CA ARG A 291 15.07 -4.70 -17.15
C ARG A 291 15.93 -5.92 -17.50
N GLY A 292 17.11 -5.70 -18.07
CA GLY A 292 18.05 -6.79 -18.40
C GLY A 292 18.64 -7.51 -17.19
N ASP A 293 18.65 -6.88 -16.01
CA ASP A 293 19.31 -7.44 -14.82
C ASP A 293 18.32 -8.19 -13.89
N VAL A 294 17.04 -8.18 -14.25
CA VAL A 294 15.93 -8.68 -13.39
C VAL A 294 16.09 -10.13 -12.99
N GLU A 295 16.42 -11.02 -13.93
CA GLU A 295 16.51 -12.46 -13.66
C GLU A 295 17.66 -12.79 -12.70
N VAL A 296 18.80 -12.11 -12.86
CA VAL A 296 19.96 -12.25 -11.97
C VAL A 296 19.63 -11.76 -10.56
N LEU A 297 19.03 -10.57 -10.48
CA LEU A 297 18.61 -9.97 -9.21
C LEU A 297 17.57 -10.85 -8.51
N ARG A 298 16.53 -11.28 -9.24
CA ARG A 298 15.46 -12.11 -8.69
C ARG A 298 15.98 -13.42 -8.14
N GLY A 299 16.80 -14.15 -8.94
CA GLY A 299 17.35 -15.45 -8.53
C GLY A 299 18.23 -15.37 -7.29
N GLU A 300 18.95 -14.26 -7.08
CA GLU A 300 19.76 -14.05 -5.89
C GLU A 300 18.91 -13.63 -4.69
N LEU A 301 17.98 -12.70 -4.89
CA LEU A 301 17.10 -12.19 -3.82
C LEU A 301 16.14 -13.26 -3.27
N GLU A 302 15.67 -14.19 -4.11
CA GLU A 302 14.78 -15.32 -3.70
C GLU A 302 15.43 -16.27 -2.68
N ARG A 303 16.77 -16.25 -2.55
CA ARG A 303 17.49 -17.02 -1.52
C ARG A 303 17.44 -16.38 -0.13
N HIS A 304 17.09 -15.07 -0.07
CA HIS A 304 17.13 -14.27 1.14
C HIS A 304 15.80 -13.61 1.49
N ALA A 305 14.82 -13.70 0.59
CA ALA A 305 13.48 -13.17 0.77
C ALA A 305 12.44 -14.28 0.62
N ARG A 306 11.35 -14.18 1.36
CA ARG A 306 10.20 -15.09 1.24
C ARG A 306 9.54 -15.01 -0.13
N MET A 307 9.56 -13.83 -0.74
CA MET A 307 8.95 -13.56 -2.03
C MET A 307 9.71 -12.44 -2.72
N VAL A 308 9.92 -12.59 -4.02
CA VAL A 308 10.39 -11.51 -4.90
C VAL A 308 9.43 -11.38 -6.07
N LYS A 309 8.92 -10.19 -6.33
CA LYS A 309 8.04 -9.90 -7.47
C LYS A 309 8.50 -8.68 -8.24
N VAL A 310 8.50 -8.79 -9.55
CA VAL A 310 8.62 -7.64 -10.45
C VAL A 310 7.29 -6.91 -10.46
N ILE A 311 7.33 -5.59 -10.32
CA ILE A 311 6.15 -4.74 -10.27
C ILE A 311 6.30 -3.54 -11.20
N ASN A 312 5.16 -3.04 -11.67
CA ASN A 312 5.06 -1.71 -12.23
C ASN A 312 4.59 -0.76 -11.12
N VAL A 313 5.08 0.47 -11.14
CA VAL A 313 4.64 1.56 -10.26
C VAL A 313 3.83 2.58 -11.06
N ASN A 314 3.19 3.53 -10.38
CA ASN A 314 2.40 4.59 -11.03
C ASN A 314 1.25 4.03 -11.90
N VAL A 315 0.58 2.98 -11.42
CA VAL A 315 -0.51 2.30 -12.13
C VAL A 315 -1.87 2.93 -11.82
N PRO A 316 -2.91 2.70 -12.65
CA PRO A 316 -4.26 3.17 -12.40
C PRO A 316 -4.82 2.68 -11.05
N GLY A 317 -5.69 3.49 -10.45
CA GLY A 317 -6.40 3.19 -9.21
C GLY A 317 -7.42 2.07 -9.33
N ALA A 318 -8.48 2.18 -8.52
CA ALA A 318 -9.56 1.20 -8.51
C ALA A 318 -10.31 1.14 -9.85
N THR A 319 -10.65 -0.06 -10.28
CA THR A 319 -11.36 -0.30 -11.53
C THR A 319 -12.34 -1.48 -11.41
N VAL A 320 -13.45 -1.40 -12.13
CA VAL A 320 -14.34 -2.53 -12.37
C VAL A 320 -13.71 -3.38 -13.48
N GLU A 321 -13.41 -4.63 -13.19
CA GLU A 321 -12.78 -5.55 -14.15
C GLU A 321 -13.82 -6.31 -14.97
N LYS A 322 -14.94 -6.70 -14.34
CA LYS A 322 -15.92 -7.58 -14.98
C LYS A 322 -17.30 -7.45 -14.33
N HIS A 323 -18.33 -7.49 -15.18
CA HIS A 323 -19.71 -7.82 -14.83
C HIS A 323 -20.00 -9.24 -15.31
N PHE A 324 -20.79 -9.98 -14.55
CA PHE A 324 -21.28 -11.32 -14.96
C PHE A 324 -22.75 -11.48 -14.53
N VAL A 325 -23.50 -12.29 -15.28
CA VAL A 325 -24.93 -12.58 -15.08
C VAL A 325 -25.10 -13.97 -14.46
#